data_b84c5a63cfc26518a4ab56d6db07499f
#
_entry.id   b84c5a63cfc26518a4ab56d6db07499f
#
_cell.length_a   1.000
_cell.length_b   1.000
_cell.length_c   1.000
_cell.angle_alpha   90.00
_cell.angle_beta   90.00
_cell.angle_gamma   90.00
#
_symmetry.space_group_name_H-M   'P 1'
#
loop_
_entity.id
_entity.type
_entity.pdbx_description
1 polymer ?
#
loop_
_entity_poly.entity_id
_entity_poly.type
_entity_poly.pdbx_seq_one_letter_code
_entity_poly.pdbx_strand_id
1 'polypeptide(L)'
;MSVPYVLCIATNAAEIGPNRRHTGFFFPEIAHPFDAFDKAGVAVEFASPLGGKPPEDGFDGEDPIQTAFLGSKAYQRLARSRKLSEVDVLDYDAIFIPGGLGPMVDITGNPEVQAVVIKAWNAGMIVSAVCHGPSAFLGVKLDDGSPLVRGRKLTSFSKAEEDGYARDDVPFDLETALREEGAVFEATDPWQPKLVVCPVFS
;
A
#
# COMPACT_ATOMS: atom_id res chain seq x y z
N MET A 1 -27.22 -8.01 2.39
CA MET A 1 -26.01 -7.15 2.59
C MET A 1 -25.15 -7.34 1.37
N SER A 2 -24.63 -6.25 0.79
CA SER A 2 -23.67 -6.33 -0.32
C SER A 2 -22.37 -7.01 0.15
N VAL A 3 -21.67 -7.68 -0.76
CA VAL A 3 -20.34 -8.23 -0.48
C VAL A 3 -19.39 -7.05 -0.28
N PRO A 4 -18.63 -6.98 0.83
CA PRO A 4 -17.64 -5.92 1.01
C PRO A 4 -16.58 -5.96 -0.10
N TYR A 5 -16.13 -4.79 -0.55
CA TYR A 5 -15.29 -4.68 -1.72
C TYR A 5 -14.06 -3.79 -1.43
N VAL A 6 -12.88 -4.32 -1.65
CA VAL A 6 -11.59 -3.67 -1.40
C VAL A 6 -10.92 -3.32 -2.73
N LEU A 7 -10.45 -2.08 -2.88
CA LEU A 7 -9.53 -1.67 -3.94
C LEU A 7 -8.09 -1.84 -3.46
N CYS A 8 -7.36 -2.76 -4.05
CA CYS A 8 -5.93 -2.93 -3.83
C CYS A 8 -5.15 -2.11 -4.87
N ILE A 9 -4.32 -1.16 -4.42
CA ILE A 9 -3.57 -0.25 -5.29
C ILE A 9 -2.09 -0.63 -5.28
N ALA A 10 -1.63 -1.31 -6.34
CA ALA A 10 -0.25 -1.75 -6.49
C ALA A 10 0.60 -0.73 -7.26
N THR A 11 1.93 -0.79 -7.08
CA THR A 11 2.90 0.03 -7.82
C THR A 11 3.07 -0.45 -9.27
N ASN A 12 3.50 0.45 -10.16
CA ASN A 12 4.02 0.09 -11.49
C ASN A 12 5.55 0.21 -11.57
N ALA A 13 6.22 0.65 -10.51
CA ALA A 13 7.67 0.80 -10.51
C ALA A 13 8.37 -0.56 -10.45
N ALA A 14 9.25 -0.82 -11.41
CA ALA A 14 10.02 -2.07 -11.54
C ALA A 14 11.45 -1.95 -11.01
N GLU A 15 11.92 -0.74 -10.77
CA GLU A 15 13.30 -0.45 -10.36
C GLU A 15 13.32 0.71 -9.37
N ILE A 16 14.31 0.71 -8.47
CA ILE A 16 14.54 1.77 -7.49
C ILE A 16 16.05 2.01 -7.30
N GLY A 17 16.39 3.23 -6.89
CA GLY A 17 17.73 3.63 -6.49
C GLY A 17 18.71 3.81 -7.64
N PRO A 18 19.93 4.28 -7.32
CA PRO A 18 20.93 4.61 -8.32
C PRO A 18 21.45 3.41 -9.09
N ASN A 19 21.38 2.21 -8.49
CA ASN A 19 21.83 0.95 -9.10
C ASN A 19 20.70 0.23 -9.84
N ARG A 20 19.50 0.83 -9.96
CA ARG A 20 18.34 0.24 -10.61
C ARG A 20 18.00 -1.14 -10.03
N ARG A 21 17.99 -1.24 -8.70
CA ARG A 21 17.59 -2.44 -8.00
C ARG A 21 16.20 -2.85 -8.46
N HIS A 22 16.04 -4.12 -8.85
CA HIS A 22 14.72 -4.67 -9.17
C HIS A 22 13.78 -4.53 -7.97
N THR A 23 12.54 -4.14 -8.25
CA THR A 23 11.47 -4.01 -7.26
C THR A 23 10.09 -4.20 -7.90
N GLY A 24 9.07 -4.02 -7.10
CA GLY A 24 7.66 -4.10 -7.46
C GLY A 24 6.83 -3.98 -6.19
N PHE A 25 5.60 -4.50 -6.22
CA PHE A 25 4.90 -4.83 -4.98
C PHE A 25 5.54 -6.08 -4.35
N PHE A 26 5.59 -6.14 -3.02
CA PHE A 26 6.08 -7.33 -2.34
C PHE A 26 5.00 -8.42 -2.36
N PHE A 27 5.29 -9.53 -3.03
CA PHE A 27 4.30 -10.55 -3.39
C PHE A 27 3.47 -11.08 -2.21
N PRO A 28 4.08 -11.41 -1.03
CA PRO A 28 3.33 -11.84 0.15
C PRO A 28 2.30 -10.80 0.63
N GLU A 29 2.55 -9.52 0.40
CA GLU A 29 1.68 -8.42 0.86
C GLU A 29 0.43 -8.20 -0.01
N ILE A 30 0.32 -8.92 -1.10
CA ILE A 30 -0.94 -9.08 -1.83
C ILE A 30 -1.50 -10.48 -1.60
N ALA A 31 -0.68 -11.53 -1.68
CA ALA A 31 -1.14 -12.91 -1.63
C ALA A 31 -1.79 -13.27 -0.28
N HIS A 32 -1.15 -12.94 0.84
CA HIS A 32 -1.67 -13.25 2.17
C HIS A 32 -2.92 -12.43 2.55
N PRO A 33 -2.95 -11.10 2.36
CA PRO A 33 -4.18 -10.33 2.55
C PRO A 33 -5.31 -10.79 1.64
N PHE A 34 -5.03 -11.13 0.37
CA PHE A 34 -6.04 -11.65 -0.53
C PHE A 34 -6.64 -12.97 0.00
N ASP A 35 -5.83 -13.91 0.46
CA ASP A 35 -6.29 -15.16 1.06
C ASP A 35 -7.21 -14.91 2.27
N ALA A 36 -6.85 -13.95 3.12
CA ALA A 36 -7.67 -13.54 4.26
C ALA A 36 -8.98 -12.89 3.83
N PHE A 37 -8.97 -12.01 2.84
CA PHE A 37 -10.16 -11.38 2.28
C PHE A 37 -11.10 -12.42 1.63
N ASP A 38 -10.57 -13.31 0.82
CA ASP A 38 -11.33 -14.35 0.13
C ASP A 38 -12.03 -15.28 1.14
N LYS A 39 -11.31 -15.73 2.18
CA LYS A 39 -11.87 -16.52 3.29
C LYS A 39 -12.95 -15.77 4.08
N ALA A 40 -12.86 -14.46 4.16
CA ALA A 40 -13.85 -13.59 4.81
C ALA A 40 -15.04 -13.23 3.90
N GLY A 41 -15.02 -13.65 2.63
CA GLY A 41 -16.07 -13.31 1.65
C GLY A 41 -15.98 -11.84 1.18
N VAL A 42 -14.80 -11.22 1.26
CA VAL A 42 -14.53 -9.86 0.81
C VAL A 42 -14.00 -9.91 -0.62
N ALA A 43 -14.61 -9.18 -1.53
CA ALA A 43 -14.14 -9.07 -2.91
C ALA A 43 -12.95 -8.09 -3.01
N VAL A 44 -12.03 -8.36 -3.92
CA VAL A 44 -10.85 -7.51 -4.17
C VAL A 44 -10.76 -7.17 -5.65
N GLU A 45 -10.63 -5.88 -5.96
CA GLU A 45 -10.22 -5.38 -7.27
C GLU A 45 -8.80 -4.82 -7.19
N PHE A 46 -8.10 -4.83 -8.33
CA PHE A 46 -6.73 -4.35 -8.42
C PHE A 46 -6.63 -3.16 -9.36
N ALA A 47 -5.94 -2.12 -8.89
CA ALA A 47 -5.57 -0.97 -9.69
C ALA A 47 -4.08 -0.65 -9.52
N SER A 48 -3.55 0.13 -10.42
CA SER A 48 -2.21 0.69 -10.32
C SER A 48 -2.18 2.03 -11.08
N PRO A 49 -1.22 2.93 -10.83
CA PRO A 49 -1.19 4.25 -11.48
C PRO A 49 -1.34 4.20 -13.00
N LEU A 50 -0.65 3.25 -13.65
CA LEU A 50 -0.65 3.11 -15.10
C LEU A 50 -1.58 2.01 -15.62
N GLY A 51 -2.11 1.16 -14.73
CA GLY A 51 -2.80 -0.08 -15.11
C GLY A 51 -1.86 -1.16 -15.63
N GLY A 52 -2.43 -2.25 -16.13
CA GLY A 52 -1.68 -3.38 -16.69
C GLY A 52 -1.09 -4.30 -15.63
N LYS A 53 0.01 -4.98 -15.93
CA LYS A 53 0.67 -5.89 -14.99
C LYS A 53 1.63 -5.13 -14.07
N PRO A 54 1.35 -5.01 -12.75
CA PRO A 54 2.31 -4.49 -11.79
C PRO A 54 3.54 -5.41 -11.71
N PRO A 55 4.75 -4.85 -11.59
CA PRO A 55 5.95 -5.64 -11.30
C PRO A 55 5.88 -6.21 -9.88
N GLU A 56 6.45 -7.40 -9.70
CA GLU A 56 6.40 -8.15 -8.45
C GLU A 56 7.80 -8.45 -7.93
N ASP A 57 7.94 -8.54 -6.61
CA ASP A 57 9.18 -8.87 -5.92
C ASP A 57 8.88 -9.81 -4.73
N GLY A 58 9.88 -10.62 -4.33
CA GLY A 58 9.79 -11.44 -3.12
C GLY A 58 8.84 -12.65 -3.22
N PHE A 59 8.56 -13.17 -4.43
CA PHE A 59 7.79 -14.41 -4.56
C PHE A 59 8.55 -15.59 -3.97
N ASP A 60 7.87 -16.34 -3.09
CA ASP A 60 8.34 -17.58 -2.52
C ASP A 60 7.50 -18.76 -3.04
N GLY A 61 8.13 -19.61 -3.84
CA GLY A 61 7.49 -20.80 -4.42
C GLY A 61 7.22 -21.92 -3.40
N GLU A 62 7.77 -21.85 -2.20
CA GLU A 62 7.50 -22.80 -1.12
C GLU A 62 6.33 -22.38 -0.23
N ASP A 63 5.91 -21.11 -0.31
CA ASP A 63 4.72 -20.64 0.39
C ASP A 63 3.44 -21.06 -0.33
N PRO A 64 2.59 -21.90 0.29
CA PRO A 64 1.38 -22.42 -0.36
C PRO A 64 0.32 -21.34 -0.64
N ILE A 65 0.30 -20.25 0.13
CA ILE A 65 -0.63 -19.14 -0.12
C ILE A 65 -0.19 -18.35 -1.35
N GLN A 66 1.11 -18.08 -1.47
CA GLN A 66 1.65 -17.38 -2.64
C GLN A 66 1.48 -18.19 -3.92
N THR A 67 1.77 -19.50 -3.87
CA THR A 67 1.59 -20.38 -5.04
C THR A 67 0.12 -20.53 -5.43
N ALA A 68 -0.80 -20.61 -4.45
CA ALA A 68 -2.23 -20.65 -4.71
C ALA A 68 -2.72 -19.33 -5.34
N PHE A 69 -2.27 -18.18 -4.82
CA PHE A 69 -2.61 -16.88 -5.39
C PHE A 69 -2.07 -16.74 -6.82
N LEU A 70 -0.83 -17.11 -7.10
CA LEU A 70 -0.22 -17.06 -8.43
C LEU A 70 -1.05 -17.86 -9.46
N GLY A 71 -1.59 -19.02 -9.07
CA GLY A 71 -2.45 -19.86 -9.90
C GLY A 71 -3.91 -19.38 -10.02
N SER A 72 -4.30 -18.33 -9.31
CA SER A 72 -5.69 -17.92 -9.15
C SER A 72 -6.19 -16.99 -10.26
N LYS A 73 -7.52 -16.87 -10.37
CA LYS A 73 -8.17 -15.84 -11.20
C LYS A 73 -7.89 -14.43 -10.66
N ALA A 74 -7.62 -14.30 -9.36
CA ALA A 74 -7.28 -13.01 -8.76
C ALA A 74 -5.94 -12.49 -9.27
N TYR A 75 -4.92 -13.33 -9.36
CA TYR A 75 -3.65 -12.94 -9.95
C TYR A 75 -3.79 -12.56 -11.43
N GLN A 76 -4.67 -13.24 -12.17
CA GLN A 76 -4.95 -12.86 -13.57
C GLN A 76 -5.61 -11.47 -13.67
N ARG A 77 -6.44 -11.08 -12.67
CA ARG A 77 -6.97 -9.71 -12.57
C ARG A 77 -5.89 -8.71 -12.20
N LEU A 78 -5.05 -9.03 -11.21
CA LEU A 78 -3.88 -8.21 -10.85
C LEU A 78 -2.97 -7.97 -12.05
N ALA A 79 -2.68 -9.01 -12.85
CA ALA A 79 -1.89 -8.88 -14.08
C ALA A 79 -2.55 -8.00 -15.16
N ARG A 80 -3.80 -7.58 -14.95
CA ARG A 80 -4.57 -6.65 -15.79
C ARG A 80 -5.19 -5.57 -14.92
N SER A 81 -4.44 -5.07 -13.93
CA SER A 81 -4.93 -4.06 -13.02
C SER A 81 -5.50 -2.87 -13.77
N ARG A 82 -6.56 -2.29 -13.23
CA ARG A 82 -7.18 -1.10 -13.80
C ARG A 82 -6.25 0.10 -13.66
N LYS A 83 -6.28 1.00 -14.62
CA LYS A 83 -5.62 2.30 -14.45
C LYS A 83 -6.35 3.09 -13.36
N LEU A 84 -5.59 3.64 -12.40
CA LEU A 84 -6.18 4.27 -11.23
C LEU A 84 -7.12 5.45 -11.58
N SER A 85 -6.79 6.21 -12.62
CA SER A 85 -7.64 7.30 -13.12
C SER A 85 -8.99 6.86 -13.71
N GLU A 86 -9.18 5.55 -13.96
CA GLU A 86 -10.43 4.97 -14.48
C GLU A 86 -11.29 4.34 -13.38
N VAL A 87 -10.85 4.46 -12.11
CA VAL A 87 -11.52 3.87 -10.95
C VAL A 87 -12.24 4.95 -10.16
N ASP A 88 -13.53 4.77 -9.88
CA ASP A 88 -14.20 5.55 -8.84
C ASP A 88 -14.01 4.82 -7.50
N VAL A 89 -13.24 5.43 -6.59
CA VAL A 89 -12.98 4.82 -5.28
C VAL A 89 -14.25 4.64 -4.45
N LEU A 90 -15.32 5.40 -4.71
CA LEU A 90 -16.59 5.28 -3.99
C LEU A 90 -17.39 4.02 -4.34
N ASP A 91 -16.96 3.26 -5.35
CA ASP A 91 -17.50 1.93 -5.65
C ASP A 91 -17.03 0.84 -4.66
N TYR A 92 -16.14 1.19 -3.72
CA TYR A 92 -15.50 0.28 -2.77
C TYR A 92 -15.80 0.68 -1.31
N ASP A 93 -15.58 -0.27 -0.40
CA ASP A 93 -15.72 -0.06 1.05
C ASP A 93 -14.38 0.26 1.72
N ALA A 94 -13.28 -0.11 1.09
CA ALA A 94 -11.93 0.09 1.62
C ALA A 94 -10.90 0.22 0.50
N ILE A 95 -9.77 0.88 0.82
CA ILE A 95 -8.54 0.80 0.01
C ILE A 95 -7.44 0.11 0.79
N PHE A 96 -6.62 -0.67 0.09
CA PHE A 96 -5.44 -1.34 0.62
C PHE A 96 -4.24 -1.09 -0.30
N ILE A 97 -3.13 -0.63 0.28
CA ILE A 97 -1.90 -0.30 -0.45
C ILE A 97 -0.78 -1.22 0.04
N PRO A 98 -0.39 -2.23 -0.74
CA PRO A 98 0.75 -3.09 -0.43
C PRO A 98 2.05 -2.32 -0.55
N GLY A 99 3.10 -2.86 0.06
CA GLY A 99 4.45 -2.30 -0.05
C GLY A 99 5.30 -2.99 -1.11
N GLY A 100 6.50 -3.36 -0.75
CA GLY A 100 7.66 -3.47 -1.60
C GLY A 100 8.32 -2.10 -1.73
N LEU A 101 9.45 -1.98 -2.40
CA LEU A 101 10.13 -0.68 -2.57
C LEU A 101 9.51 0.18 -3.68
N GLY A 102 8.72 -0.42 -4.59
CA GLY A 102 8.09 0.29 -5.71
C GLY A 102 7.22 1.48 -5.30
N PRO A 103 6.39 1.40 -4.24
CA PRO A 103 5.60 2.54 -3.76
C PRO A 103 6.42 3.81 -3.46
N MET A 104 7.68 3.67 -3.06
CA MET A 104 8.58 4.81 -2.84
C MET A 104 8.92 5.58 -4.13
N VAL A 105 8.65 4.99 -5.30
CA VAL A 105 8.98 5.56 -6.62
C VAL A 105 7.77 6.21 -7.27
N ASP A 106 6.62 5.52 -7.35
CA ASP A 106 5.50 5.95 -8.19
C ASP A 106 4.17 6.14 -7.44
N ILE A 107 4.08 5.69 -6.19
CA ILE A 107 2.92 5.92 -5.32
C ILE A 107 3.12 7.19 -4.49
N THR A 108 4.31 7.38 -3.91
CA THR A 108 4.66 8.56 -3.12
C THR A 108 4.51 9.83 -3.95
N GLY A 109 3.72 10.78 -3.44
CA GLY A 109 3.54 12.09 -4.09
C GLY A 109 2.75 12.04 -5.41
N ASN A 110 2.24 10.88 -5.80
CA ASN A 110 1.43 10.74 -7.01
C ASN A 110 0.06 11.41 -6.80
N PRO A 111 -0.30 12.43 -7.62
CA PRO A 111 -1.53 13.19 -7.40
C PRO A 111 -2.81 12.36 -7.57
N GLU A 112 -2.80 11.34 -8.43
CA GLU A 112 -3.97 10.44 -8.59
C GLU A 112 -4.15 9.56 -7.34
N VAL A 113 -3.05 9.04 -6.77
CA VAL A 113 -3.09 8.27 -5.52
C VAL A 113 -3.55 9.15 -4.36
N GLN A 114 -3.00 10.36 -4.24
CA GLN A 114 -3.40 11.32 -3.20
C GLN A 114 -4.90 11.66 -3.30
N ALA A 115 -5.41 11.87 -4.52
CA ALA A 115 -6.83 12.14 -4.75
C ALA A 115 -7.71 10.94 -4.34
N VAL A 116 -7.30 9.72 -4.63
CA VAL A 116 -8.00 8.50 -4.20
C VAL A 116 -7.98 8.35 -2.69
N VAL A 117 -6.82 8.53 -2.04
CA VAL A 117 -6.67 8.42 -0.59
C VAL A 117 -7.56 9.45 0.13
N ILE A 118 -7.51 10.73 -0.26
CA ILE A 118 -8.33 11.76 0.41
C ILE A 118 -9.82 11.57 0.13
N LYS A 119 -10.21 11.13 -1.06
CA LYS A 119 -11.61 10.85 -1.40
C LYS A 119 -12.15 9.68 -0.57
N ALA A 120 -11.38 8.59 -0.44
CA ALA A 120 -11.72 7.46 0.42
C ALA A 120 -11.83 7.88 1.89
N TRP A 121 -10.86 8.67 2.38
CA TRP A 121 -10.87 9.20 3.74
C TRP A 121 -12.11 10.04 4.04
N ASN A 122 -12.43 11.01 3.17
CA ASN A 122 -13.58 11.91 3.35
C ASN A 122 -14.93 11.17 3.25
N ALA A 123 -14.95 10.03 2.55
CA ALA A 123 -16.11 9.14 2.50
C ALA A 123 -16.25 8.21 3.73
N GLY A 124 -15.31 8.27 4.69
CA GLY A 124 -15.32 7.41 5.88
C GLY A 124 -14.96 5.96 5.61
N MET A 125 -14.30 5.68 4.48
CA MET A 125 -13.86 4.34 4.11
C MET A 125 -12.66 3.90 4.96
N ILE A 126 -12.41 2.60 4.99
CA ILE A 126 -11.17 2.06 5.57
C ILE A 126 -10.02 2.37 4.60
N VAL A 127 -9.00 3.09 5.10
CA VAL A 127 -7.76 3.38 4.36
C VAL A 127 -6.63 2.62 5.05
N SER A 128 -6.04 1.67 4.35
CA SER A 128 -5.04 0.76 4.92
C SER A 128 -3.82 0.59 4.01
N ALA A 129 -2.67 0.35 4.63
CA ALA A 129 -1.41 0.13 3.93
C ALA A 129 -0.44 -0.70 4.78
N VAL A 130 0.55 -1.32 4.15
CA VAL A 130 1.57 -2.14 4.81
C VAL A 130 2.96 -1.83 4.27
N CYS A 131 4.00 -2.06 5.08
CA CYS A 131 5.42 -1.95 4.69
C CYS A 131 5.75 -0.53 4.17
N HIS A 132 6.14 -0.36 2.90
CA HIS A 132 6.32 0.95 2.27
C HIS A 132 5.02 1.54 1.67
N GLY A 133 3.90 0.81 1.70
CA GLY A 133 2.60 1.31 1.24
C GLY A 133 2.15 2.62 1.89
N PRO A 134 2.40 2.89 3.21
CA PRO A 134 2.07 4.16 3.85
C PRO A 134 2.75 5.40 3.24
N SER A 135 3.71 5.24 2.36
CA SER A 135 4.27 6.34 1.55
C SER A 135 3.19 7.06 0.71
N ALA A 136 2.08 6.36 0.40
CA ALA A 136 0.90 6.92 -0.25
C ALA A 136 0.22 8.05 0.56
N PHE A 137 0.47 8.13 1.86
CA PHE A 137 -0.14 9.13 2.73
C PHE A 137 0.64 10.43 2.79
N LEU A 138 1.89 10.41 2.33
CA LEU A 138 2.73 11.61 2.29
C LEU A 138 2.18 12.64 1.31
N GLY A 139 2.11 13.89 1.77
CA GLY A 139 1.59 15.01 0.99
C GLY A 139 0.08 15.05 0.85
N VAL A 140 -0.67 14.05 1.32
CA VAL A 140 -2.13 14.09 1.33
C VAL A 140 -2.61 15.13 2.33
N LYS A 141 -3.49 16.04 1.88
CA LYS A 141 -4.00 17.15 2.70
C LYS A 141 -5.49 16.99 2.96
N LEU A 142 -5.89 17.30 4.18
CA LEU A 142 -7.28 17.50 4.57
C LEU A 142 -7.81 18.86 4.04
N ASP A 143 -9.11 19.10 4.15
CA ASP A 143 -9.76 20.33 3.69
C ASP A 143 -9.22 21.60 4.37
N ASP A 144 -8.71 21.47 5.59
CA ASP A 144 -8.05 22.55 6.34
C ASP A 144 -6.58 22.78 5.94
N GLY A 145 -6.07 21.99 4.97
CA GLY A 145 -4.68 22.03 4.49
C GLY A 145 -3.68 21.28 5.36
N SER A 146 -4.11 20.68 6.47
CA SER A 146 -3.23 19.89 7.32
C SER A 146 -2.89 18.53 6.68
N PRO A 147 -1.71 17.95 6.95
CA PRO A 147 -1.39 16.60 6.49
C PRO A 147 -2.38 15.58 7.05
N LEU A 148 -2.80 14.61 6.19
CA LEU A 148 -3.68 13.51 6.59
C LEU A 148 -3.14 12.78 7.84
N VAL A 149 -1.84 12.54 7.89
CA VAL A 149 -1.22 11.74 8.96
C VAL A 149 -1.01 12.52 10.26
N ARG A 150 -1.18 13.84 10.28
CA ARG A 150 -0.92 14.66 11.44
C ARG A 150 -1.76 14.24 12.65
N GLY A 151 -1.09 13.94 13.77
CA GLY A 151 -1.70 13.51 15.03
C GLY A 151 -2.29 12.09 14.99
N ARG A 152 -2.18 11.38 13.87
CA ARG A 152 -2.71 10.02 13.74
C ARG A 152 -1.66 8.99 14.03
N LYS A 153 -2.07 7.93 14.73
CA LYS A 153 -1.24 6.76 14.97
C LYS A 153 -1.13 5.94 13.70
N LEU A 154 0.07 5.56 13.33
CA LEU A 154 0.35 4.66 12.22
C LEU A 154 1.69 3.94 12.40
N THR A 155 1.93 2.96 11.56
CA THR A 155 3.21 2.26 11.38
C THR A 155 3.50 2.11 9.89
N SER A 156 4.74 1.83 9.58
CA SER A 156 5.21 1.46 8.22
C SER A 156 6.47 0.62 8.37
N PHE A 157 7.13 0.33 7.24
CA PHE A 157 8.52 -0.12 7.28
C PHE A 157 9.33 0.91 8.05
N SER A 158 10.01 0.46 9.11
CA SER A 158 10.66 1.37 10.06
C SER A 158 12.06 1.76 9.59
N LYS A 159 12.56 2.86 10.14
CA LYS A 159 13.94 3.29 9.89
C LYS A 159 14.96 2.22 10.26
N ALA A 160 14.74 1.51 11.37
CA ALA A 160 15.64 0.46 11.83
C ALA A 160 15.70 -0.74 10.85
N GLU A 161 14.56 -1.05 10.23
CA GLU A 161 14.48 -2.06 9.17
C GLU A 161 15.15 -1.56 7.88
N GLU A 162 14.89 -0.31 7.50
CA GLU A 162 15.45 0.31 6.29
C GLU A 162 16.99 0.37 6.33
N ASP A 163 17.56 0.73 7.49
CA ASP A 163 19.01 0.81 7.69
C ASP A 163 19.69 -0.56 7.44
N GLY A 164 18.97 -1.67 7.59
CA GLY A 164 19.46 -3.03 7.32
C GLY A 164 19.05 -3.63 5.97
N TYR A 165 18.22 -2.94 5.18
CA TYR A 165 17.60 -3.53 3.99
C TYR A 165 17.86 -2.75 2.69
N ALA A 166 17.42 -1.50 2.61
CA ALA A 166 17.40 -0.76 1.34
C ALA A 166 17.79 0.72 1.49
N ARG A 167 18.50 1.08 2.56
CA ARG A 167 18.91 2.45 2.90
C ARG A 167 19.47 3.23 1.72
N ASP A 168 20.32 2.59 0.92
CA ASP A 168 21.04 3.23 -0.19
C ASP A 168 20.21 3.28 -1.48
N ASP A 169 19.05 2.60 -1.52
CA ASP A 169 18.19 2.53 -2.68
C ASP A 169 16.97 3.44 -2.56
N VAL A 170 16.45 3.64 -1.33
CA VAL A 170 15.27 4.49 -1.12
C VAL A 170 15.60 5.97 -1.22
N PRO A 171 14.71 6.79 -1.81
CA PRO A 171 14.96 8.22 -1.98
C PRO A 171 14.93 9.01 -0.66
N PHE A 172 14.29 8.47 0.37
CA PHE A 172 14.18 9.04 1.71
C PHE A 172 13.78 7.97 2.73
N ASP A 173 13.95 8.25 4.02
CA ASP A 173 13.50 7.41 5.12
C ASP A 173 12.00 7.63 5.38
N LEU A 174 11.20 6.57 5.19
CA LEU A 174 9.74 6.68 5.25
C LEU A 174 9.24 7.01 6.66
N GLU A 175 9.79 6.37 7.71
CA GLU A 175 9.40 6.69 9.08
C GLU A 175 9.67 8.15 9.40
N THR A 176 10.86 8.65 9.03
CA THR A 176 11.22 10.05 9.24
C THR A 176 10.26 10.99 8.52
N ALA A 177 9.95 10.75 7.26
CA ALA A 177 9.03 11.58 6.48
C ALA A 177 7.60 11.61 7.08
N LEU A 178 7.10 10.45 7.53
CA LEU A 178 5.79 10.38 8.19
C LEU A 178 5.78 11.15 9.51
N ARG A 179 6.84 11.06 10.31
CA ARG A 179 6.98 11.83 11.56
C ARG A 179 7.07 13.34 11.30
N GLU A 180 7.78 13.75 10.25
CA GLU A 180 7.90 15.16 9.85
C GLU A 180 6.55 15.77 9.45
N GLU A 181 5.66 14.98 8.84
CA GLU A 181 4.26 15.38 8.59
C GLU A 181 3.37 15.33 9.83
N GLY A 182 3.91 14.93 10.98
CA GLY A 182 3.24 14.97 12.27
C GLY A 182 2.54 13.68 12.65
N ALA A 183 2.85 12.55 12.03
CA ALA A 183 2.32 11.25 12.43
C ALA A 183 2.82 10.85 13.84
N VAL A 184 1.94 10.19 14.60
CA VAL A 184 2.29 9.49 15.84
C VAL A 184 2.72 8.07 15.44
N PHE A 185 3.98 7.97 15.04
CA PHE A 185 4.51 6.71 14.53
C PHE A 185 4.79 5.71 15.65
N GLU A 186 4.29 4.49 15.49
CA GLU A 186 4.52 3.40 16.42
C GLU A 186 5.35 2.30 15.71
N ALA A 187 6.52 1.99 16.25
CA ALA A 187 7.34 0.85 15.82
C ALA A 187 7.36 -0.26 16.88
N THR A 188 7.85 -1.42 16.48
CA THR A 188 8.26 -2.52 17.36
C THR A 188 9.71 -2.87 17.04
N ASP A 189 10.23 -3.96 17.60
CA ASP A 189 11.53 -4.48 17.18
C ASP A 189 11.52 -4.80 15.69
N PRO A 190 12.63 -4.59 14.97
CA PRO A 190 12.71 -4.88 13.54
C PRO A 190 12.23 -6.29 13.20
N TRP A 191 11.51 -6.41 12.09
CA TRP A 191 10.96 -7.66 11.55
C TRP A 191 9.87 -8.33 12.42
N GLN A 192 9.38 -7.64 13.44
CA GLN A 192 8.23 -8.10 14.21
C GLN A 192 6.93 -7.49 13.67
N PRO A 193 5.82 -8.25 13.61
CA PRO A 193 4.57 -7.74 13.11
C PRO A 193 4.01 -6.64 14.02
N LYS A 194 3.57 -5.55 13.41
CA LYS A 194 2.89 -4.45 14.10
C LYS A 194 1.64 -4.04 13.32
N LEU A 195 0.51 -4.04 14.01
CA LEU A 195 -0.73 -3.47 13.53
C LEU A 195 -1.07 -2.21 14.32
N VAL A 196 -1.34 -1.12 13.62
CA VAL A 196 -1.85 0.11 14.22
C VAL A 196 -3.19 0.45 13.57
N VAL A 197 -4.20 0.64 14.38
CA VAL A 197 -5.52 1.10 13.94
C VAL A 197 -5.77 2.47 14.52
N CYS A 198 -5.98 3.44 13.65
CA CYS A 198 -6.37 4.79 14.04
C CYS A 198 -7.85 4.96 13.71
N PRO A 199 -8.74 5.07 14.73
CA PRO A 199 -10.15 5.30 14.45
C PRO A 199 -10.34 6.66 13.77
N VAL A 200 -11.27 6.72 12.82
CA VAL A 200 -11.73 7.99 12.25
C VAL A 200 -12.47 8.71 13.37
N PHE A 201 -11.93 9.82 13.85
CA PHE A 201 -12.65 10.65 14.80
C PHE A 201 -13.74 11.40 14.05
N SER A 202 -14.98 11.13 14.45
CA SER A 202 -16.17 11.90 14.08
C SER A 202 -16.18 13.27 14.77
#